data_a61528c2c213031c06e6e023ff1a2bf8
#
_entry.id   a61528c2c213031c06e6e023ff1a2bf8
#
_cell.length_a   1.000
_cell.length_b   1.000
_cell.length_c   1.000
_cell.angle_alpha   90.00
_cell.angle_beta   90.00
_cell.angle_gamma   90.00
#
_symmetry.space_group_name_H-M   'P 1'
#
loop_
_entity.id
_entity.type
_entity.pdbx_description
1 polymer ?
#
loop_
_entity_poly.entity_id
_entity_poly.type
_entity_poly.pdbx_seq_one_letter_code
_entity_poly.pdbx_strand_id
1 'polypeptide(L)'
;QGVDTVAVGKSAGRSNQGGSSVAVGESAGHTNQGQNSIAIGWESAQTGQGTTATAVGNSAGKTNQGENATAIGAGAGVTNQGAAAVAIGAGAGVTTQSANAVALGFEAGMTTQGLNSVAIGDIAGSINQATYATAVGSSSGYTGQGTRATAVGVSAGWTDQGANATAIGTSAGANQQG
;
A
#
# COMPACT_ATOMS: atom_id res chain seq x y z
N GLN A 1 3.57 -9.61 -25.63
CA GLN A 1 4.75 -9.30 -24.81
C GLN A 1 5.53 -8.15 -25.43
N GLY A 2 6.00 -7.21 -24.63
CA GLY A 2 6.93 -6.17 -25.04
C GLY A 2 8.34 -6.72 -25.30
N VAL A 3 9.26 -5.82 -25.67
CA VAL A 3 10.68 -6.18 -25.88
C VAL A 3 11.38 -6.33 -24.52
N ASP A 4 12.35 -7.25 -24.43
CA ASP A 4 13.18 -7.48 -23.23
C ASP A 4 12.38 -7.85 -21.96
N THR A 5 11.34 -8.68 -22.13
CA THR A 5 10.49 -9.11 -21.01
C THR A 5 10.89 -10.48 -20.46
N VAL A 6 10.64 -10.71 -19.18
CA VAL A 6 10.73 -12.01 -18.51
C VAL A 6 9.34 -12.44 -18.05
N ALA A 7 8.90 -13.64 -18.47
CA ALA A 7 7.66 -14.25 -17.98
C ALA A 7 7.92 -15.72 -17.62
N VAL A 8 7.81 -16.04 -16.33
CA VAL A 8 8.05 -17.39 -15.79
C VAL A 8 6.87 -17.83 -14.94
N GLY A 9 6.15 -18.85 -15.36
CA GLY A 9 4.99 -19.40 -14.65
C GLY A 9 3.75 -19.49 -15.53
N LYS A 10 2.75 -20.25 -15.08
CA LYS A 10 1.48 -20.41 -15.79
C LYS A 10 0.76 -19.07 -15.88
N SER A 11 0.44 -18.64 -17.11
CA SER A 11 -0.23 -17.35 -17.38
C SER A 11 0.53 -16.10 -16.92
N ALA A 12 1.84 -16.19 -16.61
CA ALA A 12 2.65 -15.00 -16.33
C ALA A 12 2.77 -14.12 -17.58
N GLY A 13 2.64 -12.82 -17.44
CA GLY A 13 2.76 -11.84 -18.53
C GLY A 13 1.85 -12.12 -19.73
N ARG A 14 0.65 -12.70 -19.49
CA ARG A 14 -0.17 -13.27 -20.58
C ARG A 14 -0.65 -12.25 -21.61
N SER A 15 -1.10 -11.09 -21.17
CA SER A 15 -1.71 -10.09 -22.03
C SER A 15 -1.14 -8.70 -21.76
N ASN A 16 -0.62 -8.03 -22.81
CA ASN A 16 -0.09 -6.66 -22.72
C ASN A 16 1.00 -6.50 -21.66
N GLN A 17 2.02 -7.35 -21.70
CA GLN A 17 3.21 -7.16 -20.89
C GLN A 17 4.06 -6.03 -21.48
N GLY A 18 4.30 -4.97 -20.73
CA GLY A 18 5.12 -3.83 -21.14
C GLY A 18 6.59 -4.18 -21.33
N GLY A 19 7.32 -3.41 -22.14
CA GLY A 19 8.74 -3.65 -22.38
C GLY A 19 9.57 -3.58 -21.09
N SER A 20 10.68 -4.33 -21.05
CA SER A 20 11.61 -4.38 -19.91
C SER A 20 10.96 -4.76 -18.56
N SER A 21 9.85 -5.50 -18.61
CA SER A 21 9.13 -5.91 -17.40
C SER A 21 9.41 -7.36 -17.01
N VAL A 22 9.19 -7.69 -15.77
CA VAL A 22 9.39 -9.03 -15.18
C VAL A 22 8.10 -9.53 -14.56
N ALA A 23 7.67 -10.74 -14.96
CA ALA A 23 6.53 -11.46 -14.39
C ALA A 23 6.96 -12.88 -13.99
N VAL A 24 7.04 -13.17 -12.68
CA VAL A 24 7.45 -14.48 -12.18
C VAL A 24 6.43 -15.01 -11.17
N GLY A 25 5.79 -16.11 -11.50
CA GLY A 25 4.74 -16.75 -10.70
C GLY A 25 3.49 -17.02 -11.50
N GLU A 26 2.60 -17.92 -11.00
CA GLU A 26 1.33 -18.18 -11.66
C GLU A 26 0.48 -16.90 -11.65
N SER A 27 0.01 -16.49 -12.83
CA SER A 27 -0.79 -15.28 -13.06
C SER A 27 -0.11 -13.96 -12.61
N ALA A 28 1.21 -13.95 -12.43
CA ALA A 28 1.95 -12.70 -12.20
C ALA A 28 1.90 -11.82 -13.45
N GLY A 29 1.65 -10.53 -13.30
CA GLY A 29 1.58 -9.57 -14.41
C GLY A 29 0.61 -10.00 -15.51
N HIS A 30 -0.45 -10.71 -15.17
CA HIS A 30 -1.30 -11.43 -16.14
C HIS A 30 -1.89 -10.52 -17.21
N THR A 31 -2.36 -9.33 -16.85
CA THR A 31 -3.02 -8.40 -17.78
C THR A 31 -2.58 -6.95 -17.54
N ASN A 32 -2.14 -6.28 -18.61
CA ASN A 32 -1.73 -4.86 -18.57
C ASN A 32 -0.61 -4.59 -17.56
N GLN A 33 0.48 -5.34 -17.66
CA GLN A 33 1.69 -5.05 -16.90
C GLN A 33 2.42 -3.85 -17.53
N GLY A 34 2.74 -2.84 -16.72
CA GLY A 34 3.39 -1.62 -17.16
C GLY A 34 4.83 -1.84 -17.64
N GLN A 35 5.37 -0.88 -18.38
CA GLN A 35 6.77 -0.88 -18.80
C GLN A 35 7.71 -0.75 -17.58
N ASN A 36 8.88 -1.39 -17.61
CA ASN A 36 9.88 -1.38 -16.53
C ASN A 36 9.34 -1.82 -15.17
N SER A 37 8.25 -2.59 -15.13
CA SER A 37 7.61 -3.01 -13.90
C SER A 37 8.00 -4.43 -13.49
N ILE A 38 7.84 -4.75 -12.21
CA ILE A 38 8.18 -6.05 -11.63
C ILE A 38 6.95 -6.64 -10.95
N ALA A 39 6.60 -7.89 -11.30
CA ALA A 39 5.55 -8.69 -10.68
C ALA A 39 6.12 -10.06 -10.29
N ILE A 40 6.31 -10.33 -9.01
CA ILE A 40 6.87 -11.59 -8.50
C ILE A 40 5.97 -12.18 -7.43
N GLY A 41 5.44 -13.37 -7.66
CA GLY A 41 4.56 -14.09 -6.75
C GLY A 41 3.25 -14.52 -7.40
N TRP A 42 2.50 -15.40 -6.75
CA TRP A 42 1.19 -15.84 -7.21
C TRP A 42 0.21 -14.65 -7.28
N GLU A 43 -0.40 -14.42 -8.44
CA GLU A 43 -1.32 -13.29 -8.72
C GLU A 43 -0.74 -11.90 -8.38
N SER A 44 0.58 -11.74 -8.28
CA SER A 44 1.16 -10.40 -8.09
C SER A 44 0.91 -9.54 -9.32
N ALA A 45 0.52 -8.29 -9.12
CA ALA A 45 0.17 -7.35 -10.19
C ALA A 45 -0.72 -7.99 -11.27
N GLN A 46 -1.67 -8.81 -10.87
CA GLN A 46 -2.48 -9.62 -11.80
C GLN A 46 -3.17 -8.77 -12.87
N THR A 47 -3.64 -7.57 -12.52
CA THR A 47 -4.37 -6.71 -13.45
C THR A 47 -4.03 -5.23 -13.24
N GLY A 48 -3.54 -4.56 -14.29
CA GLY A 48 -3.35 -3.11 -14.29
C GLY A 48 -2.18 -2.64 -13.42
N GLN A 49 -0.98 -3.16 -13.68
CA GLN A 49 0.23 -2.64 -13.04
C GLN A 49 0.75 -1.40 -13.79
N GLY A 50 1.00 -0.33 -13.06
CA GLY A 50 1.55 0.90 -13.61
C GLY A 50 3.00 0.79 -14.09
N THR A 51 3.44 1.76 -14.87
CA THR A 51 4.83 1.86 -15.33
C THR A 51 5.77 2.00 -14.12
N THR A 52 6.92 1.34 -14.15
CA THR A 52 7.94 1.35 -13.09
C THR A 52 7.46 0.88 -11.72
N ALA A 53 6.27 0.29 -11.64
CA ALA A 53 5.73 -0.23 -10.38
C ALA A 53 6.36 -1.59 -10.00
N THR A 54 6.45 -1.85 -8.71
CA THR A 54 6.98 -3.11 -8.16
C THR A 54 5.95 -3.81 -7.31
N ALA A 55 5.68 -5.08 -7.59
CA ALA A 55 4.81 -5.96 -6.83
C ALA A 55 5.54 -7.27 -6.50
N VAL A 56 5.83 -7.52 -5.23
CA VAL A 56 6.54 -8.74 -4.79
C VAL A 56 5.80 -9.38 -3.61
N GLY A 57 5.27 -10.56 -3.83
CA GLY A 57 4.52 -11.34 -2.84
C GLY A 57 3.23 -11.92 -3.42
N ASN A 58 2.62 -12.85 -2.69
CA ASN A 58 1.30 -13.39 -3.04
C ASN A 58 0.27 -12.26 -3.10
N SER A 59 -0.40 -12.08 -4.22
CA SER A 59 -1.41 -11.04 -4.46
C SER A 59 -0.95 -9.59 -4.16
N ALA A 60 0.36 -9.33 -4.13
CA ALA A 60 0.88 -7.96 -4.00
C ALA A 60 0.51 -7.13 -5.24
N GLY A 61 0.03 -5.91 -5.05
CA GLY A 61 -0.38 -5.01 -6.13
C GLY A 61 -1.40 -5.61 -7.09
N LYS A 62 -2.23 -6.54 -6.62
CA LYS A 62 -3.04 -7.44 -7.48
C LYS A 62 -3.88 -6.70 -8.51
N THR A 63 -4.52 -5.59 -8.14
CA THR A 63 -5.45 -4.87 -9.02
C THR A 63 -5.21 -3.36 -8.96
N ASN A 64 -4.98 -2.74 -10.11
CA ASN A 64 -4.78 -1.29 -10.27
C ASN A 64 -3.67 -0.73 -9.37
N GLN A 65 -2.46 -1.24 -9.56
CA GLN A 65 -1.27 -0.65 -8.93
C GLN A 65 -0.82 0.57 -9.75
N GLY A 66 -0.70 1.72 -9.11
CA GLY A 66 -0.35 2.98 -9.74
C GLY A 66 1.09 3.03 -10.28
N GLU A 67 1.38 4.05 -11.08
CA GLU A 67 2.72 4.32 -11.60
C GLU A 67 3.72 4.58 -10.44
N ASN A 68 4.94 4.06 -10.54
CA ASN A 68 5.99 4.16 -9.52
C ASN A 68 5.60 3.58 -8.13
N ALA A 69 4.48 2.89 -8.03
CA ALA A 69 4.03 2.34 -6.74
C ALA A 69 4.81 1.07 -6.36
N THR A 70 4.98 0.86 -5.07
CA THR A 70 5.67 -0.31 -4.50
C THR A 70 4.74 -1.10 -3.60
N ALA A 71 4.57 -2.39 -3.86
CA ALA A 71 3.81 -3.34 -3.04
C ALA A 71 4.69 -4.55 -2.71
N ILE A 72 5.12 -4.71 -1.47
CA ILE A 72 5.99 -5.82 -1.04
C ILE A 72 5.40 -6.52 0.19
N GLY A 73 5.09 -7.79 0.04
CA GLY A 73 4.47 -8.61 1.08
C GLY A 73 3.20 -9.30 0.60
N ALA A 74 2.78 -10.34 1.29
CA ALA A 74 1.52 -11.02 0.97
C ALA A 74 0.33 -10.08 1.18
N GLY A 75 -0.47 -9.85 0.14
CA GLY A 75 -1.61 -8.95 0.20
C GLY A 75 -1.25 -7.47 0.38
N ALA A 76 -0.02 -7.04 0.09
CA ALA A 76 0.31 -5.61 0.11
C ALA A 76 -0.29 -4.91 -1.13
N GLY A 77 -0.92 -3.75 -0.94
CA GLY A 77 -1.44 -2.93 -2.03
C GLY A 77 -2.43 -3.66 -2.95
N VAL A 78 -3.27 -4.54 -2.42
CA VAL A 78 -4.10 -5.47 -3.25
C VAL A 78 -4.98 -4.73 -4.24
N THR A 79 -5.64 -3.65 -3.83
CA THR A 79 -6.63 -2.96 -4.66
C THR A 79 -6.44 -1.46 -4.64
N ASN A 80 -6.35 -0.83 -5.81
CA ASN A 80 -6.28 0.62 -5.99
C ASN A 80 -5.14 1.28 -5.20
N GLN A 81 -3.92 0.81 -5.42
CA GLN A 81 -2.72 1.50 -4.91
C GLN A 81 -2.41 2.70 -5.82
N GLY A 82 -2.40 3.89 -5.24
CA GLY A 82 -2.17 5.14 -5.95
C GLY A 82 -0.75 5.31 -6.49
N ALA A 83 -0.54 6.31 -7.35
CA ALA A 83 0.78 6.58 -7.90
C ALA A 83 1.80 6.92 -6.81
N ALA A 84 3.02 6.42 -6.92
CA ALA A 84 4.12 6.60 -5.99
C ALA A 84 3.80 6.16 -4.53
N ALA A 85 2.72 5.41 -4.33
CA ALA A 85 2.38 4.88 -3.01
C ALA A 85 3.26 3.67 -2.65
N VAL A 86 3.56 3.52 -1.37
CA VAL A 86 4.39 2.45 -0.83
C VAL A 86 3.59 1.61 0.16
N ALA A 87 3.46 0.32 -0.10
CA ALA A 87 2.85 -0.69 0.78
C ALA A 87 3.85 -1.81 1.04
N ILE A 88 4.42 -1.88 2.24
CA ILE A 88 5.42 -2.90 2.61
C ILE A 88 4.99 -3.59 3.91
N GLY A 89 4.77 -4.89 3.83
CA GLY A 89 4.29 -5.71 4.94
C GLY A 89 3.07 -6.54 4.53
N ALA A 90 2.78 -7.62 5.23
CA ALA A 90 1.58 -8.41 4.95
C ALA A 90 0.33 -7.57 5.25
N GLY A 91 -0.58 -7.46 4.28
CA GLY A 91 -1.79 -6.68 4.43
C GLY A 91 -1.61 -5.16 4.51
N ALA A 92 -0.42 -4.61 4.20
CA ALA A 92 -0.22 -3.17 4.15
C ALA A 92 -0.97 -2.56 2.95
N GLY A 93 -1.69 -1.45 3.14
CA GLY A 93 -2.36 -0.72 2.08
C GLY A 93 -3.33 -1.54 1.24
N VAL A 94 -4.05 -2.50 1.82
CA VAL A 94 -4.88 -3.49 1.08
C VAL A 94 -5.90 -2.83 0.18
N THR A 95 -6.63 -1.84 0.67
CA THR A 95 -7.75 -1.25 -0.06
C THR A 95 -7.60 0.27 -0.13
N THR A 96 -7.60 0.81 -1.31
CA THR A 96 -7.53 2.26 -1.59
C THR A 96 -6.42 2.99 -0.82
N GLN A 97 -5.20 2.77 -1.24
CA GLN A 97 -4.07 3.60 -0.82
C GLN A 97 -3.92 4.76 -1.81
N SER A 98 -4.09 5.99 -1.35
CA SER A 98 -4.01 7.16 -2.23
C SER A 98 -2.56 7.46 -2.68
N ALA A 99 -2.38 8.37 -3.65
CA ALA A 99 -1.06 8.70 -4.16
C ALA A 99 -0.11 9.22 -3.06
N ASN A 100 1.18 8.90 -3.18
CA ASN A 100 2.25 9.26 -2.25
C ASN A 100 2.03 8.79 -0.80
N ALA A 101 1.05 7.93 -0.54
CA ALA A 101 0.83 7.39 0.80
C ALA A 101 1.84 6.29 1.12
N VAL A 102 2.27 6.20 2.37
CA VAL A 102 3.21 5.19 2.85
C VAL A 102 2.55 4.32 3.91
N ALA A 103 2.53 3.01 3.67
CA ALA A 103 2.09 1.98 4.62
C ALA A 103 3.23 0.99 4.84
N LEU A 104 3.81 0.97 6.04
CA LEU A 104 4.93 0.10 6.38
C LEU A 104 4.66 -0.66 7.69
N GLY A 105 4.47 -1.95 7.59
CA GLY A 105 4.15 -2.85 8.71
C GLY A 105 2.99 -3.77 8.40
N PHE A 106 2.72 -4.72 9.30
CA PHE A 106 1.57 -5.61 9.20
C PHE A 106 0.27 -4.79 9.27
N GLU A 107 -0.61 -4.93 8.26
CA GLU A 107 -1.89 -4.21 8.15
C GLU A 107 -1.82 -2.68 8.36
N ALA A 108 -0.64 -2.07 8.16
CA ALA A 108 -0.51 -0.62 8.18
C ALA A 108 -1.31 -0.01 7.02
N GLY A 109 -2.05 1.07 7.28
CA GLY A 109 -2.85 1.74 6.26
C GLY A 109 -3.82 0.82 5.51
N MET A 110 -4.31 -0.25 6.15
CA MET A 110 -5.03 -1.35 5.50
C MET A 110 -6.24 -0.89 4.68
N THR A 111 -7.03 0.04 5.22
CA THR A 111 -8.27 0.47 4.58
C THR A 111 -8.33 1.99 4.45
N THR A 112 -8.45 2.49 3.26
CA THR A 112 -8.57 3.93 2.94
C THR A 112 -7.46 4.79 3.57
N GLN A 113 -6.30 4.77 2.94
CA GLN A 113 -5.19 5.65 3.31
C GLN A 113 -5.20 6.90 2.43
N GLY A 114 -5.25 8.07 3.05
CA GLY A 114 -5.38 9.36 2.38
C GLY A 114 -4.11 9.80 1.64
N LEU A 115 -4.25 10.84 0.80
CA LEU A 115 -3.16 11.41 0.01
C LEU A 115 -2.03 11.91 0.93
N ASN A 116 -0.76 11.59 0.58
CA ASN A 116 0.43 12.02 1.33
C ASN A 116 0.41 11.62 2.82
N SER A 117 -0.33 10.59 3.19
CA SER A 117 -0.37 10.11 4.57
C SER A 117 0.73 9.07 4.84
N VAL A 118 1.08 8.92 6.11
CA VAL A 118 2.13 7.98 6.55
C VAL A 118 1.58 7.08 7.65
N ALA A 119 1.69 5.77 7.47
CA ALA A 119 1.33 4.75 8.46
C ALA A 119 2.52 3.79 8.64
N ILE A 120 3.21 3.84 9.77
CA ILE A 120 4.38 3.01 10.06
C ILE A 120 4.21 2.29 11.39
N GLY A 121 4.20 0.97 11.35
CA GLY A 121 4.02 0.10 12.52
C GLY A 121 2.94 -0.94 12.30
N ASP A 122 2.86 -1.89 13.20
CA ASP A 122 1.81 -2.90 13.24
C ASP A 122 0.44 -2.23 13.39
N ILE A 123 -0.46 -2.46 12.44
CA ILE A 123 -1.81 -1.87 12.35
C ILE A 123 -1.88 -0.33 12.52
N ALA A 124 -0.78 0.38 12.23
CA ALA A 124 -0.78 1.84 12.26
C ALA A 124 -1.68 2.42 11.14
N GLY A 125 -2.46 3.45 11.44
CA GLY A 125 -3.35 4.10 10.47
C GLY A 125 -4.28 3.14 9.73
N SER A 126 -4.64 2.02 10.34
CA SER A 126 -5.26 0.87 9.65
C SER A 126 -6.60 1.20 9.01
N ILE A 127 -7.43 2.04 9.62
CA ILE A 127 -8.79 2.32 9.14
C ILE A 127 -9.03 3.83 9.00
N ASN A 128 -9.31 4.28 7.78
CA ASN A 128 -9.70 5.68 7.48
C ASN A 128 -8.66 6.72 7.94
N GLN A 129 -7.42 6.56 7.52
CA GLN A 129 -6.40 7.59 7.71
C GLN A 129 -6.60 8.71 6.68
N ALA A 130 -6.84 9.93 7.13
CA ALA A 130 -7.13 11.06 6.23
C ALA A 130 -5.86 11.64 5.57
N THR A 131 -6.05 12.57 4.65
CA THR A 131 -5.00 13.26 3.89
C THR A 131 -3.99 13.98 4.82
N TYR A 132 -2.69 13.85 4.54
CA TYR A 132 -1.58 14.40 5.30
C TYR A 132 -1.47 13.89 6.75
N ALA A 133 -2.22 12.87 7.13
CA ALA A 133 -2.14 12.32 8.48
C ALA A 133 -0.88 11.46 8.66
N THR A 134 -0.31 11.45 9.85
CA THR A 134 0.87 10.66 10.20
C THR A 134 0.58 9.77 11.40
N ALA A 135 0.79 8.47 11.25
CA ALA A 135 0.66 7.45 12.28
C ALA A 135 1.97 6.64 12.38
N VAL A 136 2.68 6.74 13.48
CA VAL A 136 3.94 6.01 13.70
C VAL A 136 3.93 5.31 15.06
N GLY A 137 4.03 3.99 15.03
CA GLY A 137 3.97 3.11 16.20
C GLY A 137 2.86 2.07 16.09
N SER A 138 2.95 0.98 16.86
CA SER A 138 1.89 -0.04 16.85
C SER A 138 0.55 0.56 17.25
N SER A 139 -0.48 0.30 16.46
CA SER A 139 -1.86 0.77 16.65
C SER A 139 -2.00 2.32 16.76
N SER A 140 -0.99 3.09 16.32
CA SER A 140 -1.11 4.55 16.28
C SER A 140 -2.12 4.97 15.19
N GLY A 141 -2.96 5.96 15.47
CA GLY A 141 -3.98 6.44 14.54
C GLY A 141 -4.85 5.32 13.97
N TYR A 142 -5.15 4.28 14.74
CA TYR A 142 -5.76 3.04 14.26
C TYR A 142 -7.06 3.26 13.51
N THR A 143 -7.97 4.08 14.02
CA THR A 143 -9.27 4.36 13.37
C THR A 143 -9.56 5.86 13.33
N GLY A 144 -9.98 6.36 12.16
CA GLY A 144 -10.52 7.71 12.04
C GLY A 144 -9.50 8.84 12.28
N GLN A 145 -8.26 8.68 11.80
CA GLN A 145 -7.28 9.75 11.93
C GLN A 145 -7.60 10.93 10.99
N GLY A 146 -7.85 12.10 11.56
CA GLY A 146 -8.26 13.29 10.84
C GLY A 146 -7.18 13.90 9.94
N THR A 147 -7.58 14.83 9.08
CA THR A 147 -6.68 15.52 8.15
C THR A 147 -5.56 16.27 8.90
N ARG A 148 -4.29 16.06 8.50
CA ARG A 148 -3.09 16.64 9.14
C ARG A 148 -2.91 16.24 10.61
N ALA A 149 -3.60 15.22 11.07
CA ALA A 149 -3.40 14.72 12.43
C ALA A 149 -2.08 13.96 12.55
N THR A 150 -1.46 14.01 13.72
CA THR A 150 -0.20 13.32 14.01
C THR A 150 -0.39 12.42 15.23
N ALA A 151 -0.10 11.12 15.07
CA ALA A 151 -0.11 10.12 16.12
C ALA A 151 1.25 9.41 16.16
N VAL A 152 2.03 9.60 17.22
CA VAL A 152 3.36 8.99 17.38
C VAL A 152 3.47 8.30 18.73
N GLY A 153 3.65 6.99 18.72
CA GLY A 153 3.72 6.14 19.91
C GLY A 153 2.72 4.99 19.86
N VAL A 154 2.90 3.99 20.71
CA VAL A 154 1.98 2.85 20.80
C VAL A 154 0.58 3.34 21.20
N SER A 155 -0.42 3.01 20.38
CA SER A 155 -1.83 3.40 20.57
C SER A 155 -2.05 4.93 20.73
N ALA A 156 -1.12 5.77 20.24
CA ALA A 156 -1.34 7.22 20.19
C ALA A 156 -2.46 7.53 19.19
N GLY A 157 -3.38 8.43 19.54
CA GLY A 157 -4.51 8.81 18.68
C GLY A 157 -5.33 7.61 18.18
N TRP A 158 -5.55 6.60 19.01
CA TRP A 158 -6.08 5.30 18.58
C TRP A 158 -7.45 5.39 17.91
N THR A 159 -8.38 6.18 18.41
CA THR A 159 -9.70 6.38 17.80
C THR A 159 -10.05 7.84 17.62
N ASP A 160 -10.61 8.17 16.45
CA ASP A 160 -11.23 9.45 16.11
C ASP A 160 -10.38 10.68 16.50
N GLN A 161 -9.11 10.66 16.05
CA GLN A 161 -8.25 11.83 16.20
C GLN A 161 -8.71 12.95 15.24
N GLY A 162 -9.07 14.09 15.79
CA GLY A 162 -9.58 15.22 15.02
C GLY A 162 -8.56 15.82 14.04
N ALA A 163 -9.05 16.68 13.13
CA ALA A 163 -8.17 17.36 12.18
C ALA A 163 -7.18 18.28 12.91
N ASN A 164 -5.92 18.28 12.45
CA ASN A 164 -4.78 19.02 13.02
C ASN A 164 -4.41 18.61 14.46
N ALA A 165 -5.03 17.60 15.04
CA ALA A 165 -4.70 17.13 16.38
C ALA A 165 -3.34 16.43 16.42
N THR A 166 -2.64 16.54 17.55
CA THR A 166 -1.32 15.90 17.76
C THR A 166 -1.35 15.05 19.02
N ALA A 167 -1.03 13.77 18.88
CA ALA A 167 -0.90 12.79 19.97
C ALA A 167 0.51 12.18 19.94
N ILE A 168 1.34 12.46 20.93
CA ILE A 168 2.71 11.93 21.03
C ILE A 168 2.91 11.26 22.38
N GLY A 169 3.32 9.99 22.36
CA GLY A 169 3.51 9.14 23.54
C GLY A 169 2.54 7.97 23.57
N THR A 170 2.87 6.95 24.37
CA THR A 170 2.02 5.76 24.51
C THR A 170 0.63 6.15 25.01
N SER A 171 -0.40 5.73 24.28
CA SER A 171 -1.82 6.01 24.55
C SER A 171 -2.18 7.51 24.67
N ALA A 172 -1.31 8.41 24.21
CA ALA A 172 -1.64 9.84 24.16
C ALA A 172 -2.85 10.03 23.23
N GLY A 173 -3.87 10.77 23.68
CA GLY A 173 -5.07 11.03 22.90
C GLY A 173 -5.74 9.77 22.34
N ALA A 174 -5.73 8.67 23.09
CA ALA A 174 -6.22 7.38 22.59
C ALA A 174 -7.72 7.36 22.23
N ASN A 175 -8.52 8.22 22.84
CA ASN A 175 -9.95 8.32 22.56
C ASN A 175 -10.32 9.76 22.24
N GLN A 176 -10.95 9.99 21.10
CA GLN A 176 -11.51 11.26 20.63
C GLN A 176 -10.73 12.52 21.03
N GLN A 177 -9.85 12.97 20.14
CA GLN A 177 -9.25 14.30 20.22
C GLN A 177 -9.93 15.22 19.21
N GLY A 178 -10.58 16.26 19.70
CA GLY A 178 -11.15 17.33 18.89
C GLY A 178 -10.14 18.25 18.26
#